data_7ff1df006d6f3bbda44baea91e2d60cd
#
_entry.id   7ff1df006d6f3bbda44baea91e2d60cd
#
_cell.length_a   1.000
_cell.length_b   1.000
_cell.length_c   1.000
_cell.angle_alpha   90.00
_cell.angle_beta   90.00
_cell.angle_gamma   90.00
#
_symmetry.space_group_name_H-M   'P 1'
#
loop_
_entity.id
_entity.type
_entity.pdbx_description
1 polymer ?
#
loop_
_entity_poly.entity_id
_entity_poly.type
_entity_poly.pdbx_seq_one_letter_code
_entity_poly.pdbx_strand_id
1 'polypeptide(L)'
;MRIRKVLLIMALVVGLVFSVGTAQAKTFVSIATGGTGGTYYPIGGGIADVVSRYAEDIQATAETGNAAVANLNLLGTHSIEFAFVQNDTAWWAARGEIMFKNAFPNIRAIATLYPETNHLVVMKKANIKSIYDLKGKRVSVGAPGSGTEADMRCLLDIAGIKYDDMKVDFLDFNNTVDRMKDGQLDAGFVVGGYPVAAIMDLATTHDVDLVSFDDDFLAKLQEKYPFYIKDIIPAGTYKGIDRDVQTPAVMAMLAVDADVPEEVVYQFTKALWEHIDEVQRVHAKAQLITLETAFDGLSVPLHDGAIRYYKEIGLKIPEVK
;
A
#
# COMPACT_ATOMS: atom_id res chain seq x y z
N MET A 1 70.65 6.26 20.16
CA MET A 1 70.01 5.39 19.14
C MET A 1 68.80 4.61 19.63
N ARG A 2 68.76 4.12 20.87
CA ARG A 2 67.57 3.37 21.41
C ARG A 2 66.33 4.23 21.67
N ILE A 3 66.47 5.47 22.15
CA ILE A 3 65.33 6.35 22.48
C ILE A 3 64.57 6.81 21.19
N ARG A 4 65.28 7.06 20.08
CA ARG A 4 64.63 7.41 18.80
C ARG A 4 63.80 6.27 18.19
N LYS A 5 64.21 5.02 18.39
CA LYS A 5 63.44 3.82 17.93
C LYS A 5 62.20 3.60 18.77
N VAL A 6 62.22 3.88 20.08
CA VAL A 6 61.05 3.77 20.95
C VAL A 6 60.01 4.85 20.64
N LEU A 7 60.43 6.07 20.38
CA LEU A 7 59.53 7.16 19.96
C LEU A 7 58.88 6.92 18.56
N LEU A 8 59.61 6.30 17.63
CA LEU A 8 59.07 5.93 16.33
C LEU A 8 58.01 4.78 16.44
N ILE A 9 58.25 3.83 17.29
CA ILE A 9 57.30 2.72 17.53
C ILE A 9 56.05 3.22 18.26
N MET A 10 56.16 4.15 19.21
CA MET A 10 55.05 4.77 19.90
C MET A 10 54.20 5.63 18.97
N ALA A 11 54.82 6.38 18.05
CA ALA A 11 54.11 7.17 17.02
C ALA A 11 53.36 6.26 16.01
N LEU A 12 53.91 5.10 15.65
CA LEU A 12 53.27 4.12 14.75
C LEU A 12 52.07 3.44 15.41
N VAL A 13 52.13 3.13 16.72
CA VAL A 13 51.05 2.52 17.48
C VAL A 13 49.90 3.53 17.72
N VAL A 14 50.22 4.81 17.98
CA VAL A 14 49.20 5.85 18.12
C VAL A 14 48.53 6.17 16.74
N GLY A 15 49.26 6.06 15.63
CA GLY A 15 48.66 6.20 14.28
C GLY A 15 47.76 5.08 13.87
N LEU A 16 47.93 3.86 14.37
CA LEU A 16 47.07 2.70 14.09
C LEU A 16 45.75 2.69 14.88
N VAL A 17 45.69 3.36 16.04
CA VAL A 17 44.49 3.41 16.88
C VAL A 17 43.44 4.42 16.35
N PHE A 18 43.81 5.36 15.49
CA PHE A 18 42.89 6.37 14.90
C PHE A 18 42.26 5.93 13.58
N SER A 19 42.56 4.74 13.07
CA SER A 19 41.98 4.24 11.82
C SER A 19 40.89 3.15 12.01
N VAL A 20 40.34 3.01 13.23
CA VAL A 20 39.11 2.27 13.40
C VAL A 20 37.99 3.17 12.89
N GLY A 21 37.76 3.15 11.59
CA GLY A 21 36.54 3.69 11.02
C GLY A 21 35.38 3.03 11.79
N THR A 22 34.57 3.82 12.47
CA THR A 22 33.32 3.34 13.04
C THR A 22 32.51 2.75 11.89
N ALA A 23 32.51 1.45 11.75
CA ALA A 23 31.53 0.78 10.93
C ALA A 23 30.18 1.19 11.51
N GLN A 24 29.50 2.13 10.90
CA GLN A 24 28.17 2.56 11.29
C GLN A 24 27.27 1.35 11.08
N ALA A 25 26.62 0.87 12.15
CA ALA A 25 25.73 -0.27 12.05
C ALA A 25 24.54 0.13 11.19
N LYS A 26 24.21 -0.68 10.18
CA LYS A 26 23.00 -0.46 9.37
C LYS A 26 21.75 -0.48 10.24
N THR A 27 20.87 0.48 10.01
CA THR A 27 19.51 0.50 10.55
C THR A 27 18.65 -0.43 9.70
N PHE A 28 18.05 -1.45 10.30
CA PHE A 28 17.13 -2.34 9.62
C PHE A 28 15.72 -1.77 9.77
N VAL A 29 14.98 -1.71 8.66
CA VAL A 29 13.60 -1.27 8.64
C VAL A 29 12.74 -2.24 7.83
N SER A 30 11.54 -2.49 8.30
CA SER A 30 10.56 -3.33 7.63
C SER A 30 9.44 -2.48 7.01
N ILE A 31 8.99 -2.89 5.83
CA ILE A 31 7.86 -2.28 5.11
C ILE A 31 6.75 -3.32 5.02
N ALA A 32 5.71 -3.20 5.84
CA ALA A 32 4.55 -4.06 5.74
C ALA A 32 3.80 -3.81 4.43
N THR A 33 3.46 -4.88 3.72
CA THR A 33 2.75 -4.82 2.43
C THR A 33 1.45 -5.62 2.48
N GLY A 34 1.04 -6.24 1.40
CA GLY A 34 -0.09 -7.16 1.30
C GLY A 34 0.37 -8.55 0.87
N GLY A 35 -0.56 -9.39 0.45
CA GLY A 35 -0.26 -10.68 -0.14
C GLY A 35 0.42 -10.56 -1.51
N THR A 36 1.16 -11.60 -1.90
CA THR A 36 1.96 -11.63 -3.15
C THR A 36 1.12 -11.53 -4.43
N GLY A 37 -0.19 -11.82 -4.37
CA GLY A 37 -1.12 -11.66 -5.50
C GLY A 37 -1.60 -10.22 -5.74
N GLY A 38 -1.25 -9.28 -4.86
CA GLY A 38 -1.63 -7.87 -4.92
C GLY A 38 -0.52 -6.96 -5.40
N THR A 39 -0.78 -5.65 -5.37
CA THR A 39 0.11 -4.59 -5.90
C THR A 39 1.12 -4.08 -4.87
N TYR A 40 0.79 -4.10 -3.57
CA TYR A 40 1.66 -3.62 -2.50
C TYR A 40 3.00 -4.35 -2.45
N TYR A 41 2.98 -5.68 -2.53
CA TYR A 41 4.18 -6.49 -2.36
C TYR A 41 5.26 -6.21 -3.42
N PRO A 42 4.99 -6.26 -4.73
CA PRO A 42 6.02 -5.97 -5.73
C PRO A 42 6.54 -4.53 -5.65
N ILE A 43 5.68 -3.53 -5.39
CA ILE A 43 6.11 -2.13 -5.27
C ILE A 43 6.90 -1.93 -3.97
N GLY A 44 6.45 -2.51 -2.86
CA GLY A 44 7.18 -2.48 -1.59
C GLY A 44 8.57 -3.13 -1.70
N GLY A 45 8.68 -4.22 -2.45
CA GLY A 45 9.96 -4.85 -2.79
C GLY A 45 10.89 -3.94 -3.57
N GLY A 46 10.35 -3.21 -4.57
CA GLY A 46 11.09 -2.22 -5.34
C GLY A 46 11.58 -1.05 -4.48
N ILE A 47 10.73 -0.55 -3.58
CA ILE A 47 11.10 0.52 -2.63
C ILE A 47 12.19 0.01 -1.68
N ALA A 48 12.02 -1.18 -1.10
CA ALA A 48 12.99 -1.76 -0.18
C ALA A 48 14.36 -1.96 -0.83
N ASP A 49 14.40 -2.41 -2.10
CA ASP A 49 15.63 -2.57 -2.88
C ASP A 49 16.32 -1.20 -3.12
N VAL A 50 15.58 -0.21 -3.59
CA VAL A 50 16.09 1.16 -3.83
C VAL A 50 16.63 1.76 -2.53
N VAL A 51 15.87 1.74 -1.46
CA VAL A 51 16.31 2.28 -0.16
C VAL A 51 17.55 1.55 0.35
N SER A 52 17.61 0.22 0.26
CA SER A 52 18.77 -0.56 0.71
C SER A 52 20.05 -0.29 -0.06
N ARG A 53 19.93 0.13 -1.34
CA ARG A 53 21.07 0.45 -2.19
C ARG A 53 21.56 1.89 -2.09
N TYR A 54 20.64 2.83 -1.86
CA TYR A 54 20.94 4.25 -2.01
C TYR A 54 20.83 5.07 -0.72
N ALA A 55 20.10 4.59 0.30
CA ALA A 55 20.13 5.24 1.60
C ALA A 55 21.36 4.81 2.39
N GLU A 56 22.08 5.79 2.96
CA GLU A 56 23.22 5.49 3.83
C GLU A 56 22.73 4.78 5.09
N ASP A 57 23.40 3.69 5.43
CA ASP A 57 23.18 2.93 6.66
C ASP A 57 21.75 2.38 6.90
N ILE A 58 20.93 2.27 5.85
CA ILE A 58 19.61 1.63 5.93
C ILE A 58 19.58 0.32 5.15
N GLN A 59 18.95 -0.69 5.72
CA GLN A 59 18.60 -1.93 5.07
C GLN A 59 17.09 -2.14 5.21
N ALA A 60 16.35 -2.00 4.12
CA ALA A 60 14.91 -2.16 4.09
C ALA A 60 14.51 -3.56 3.61
N THR A 61 13.41 -4.09 4.15
CA THR A 61 12.82 -5.37 3.74
C THR A 61 11.31 -5.20 3.57
N ALA A 62 10.77 -5.68 2.45
CA ALA A 62 9.32 -5.74 2.26
C ALA A 62 8.78 -7.05 2.85
N GLU A 63 7.78 -6.94 3.71
CA GLU A 63 7.13 -8.06 4.38
C GLU A 63 5.72 -8.27 3.84
N THR A 64 5.35 -9.52 3.59
CA THR A 64 3.97 -9.87 3.23
C THR A 64 3.05 -9.77 4.43
N GLY A 65 1.79 -9.38 4.21
CA GLY A 65 0.81 -9.23 5.28
C GLY A 65 -0.64 -9.17 4.79
N ASN A 66 -1.52 -8.77 5.69
CA ASN A 66 -2.96 -8.65 5.42
C ASN A 66 -3.37 -7.24 4.94
N ALA A 67 -2.41 -6.43 4.48
CA ALA A 67 -2.61 -5.09 3.92
C ALA A 67 -3.17 -4.04 4.94
N ALA A 68 -3.89 -3.02 4.46
CA ALA A 68 -4.01 -1.71 5.07
C ALA A 68 -4.40 -1.68 6.56
N VAL A 69 -5.50 -2.32 6.97
CA VAL A 69 -5.97 -2.24 8.38
C VAL A 69 -5.02 -2.99 9.33
N ALA A 70 -4.50 -4.16 8.92
CA ALA A 70 -3.51 -4.89 9.70
C ALA A 70 -2.20 -4.11 9.83
N ASN A 71 -1.74 -3.52 8.73
CA ASN A 71 -0.53 -2.70 8.68
C ASN A 71 -0.64 -1.47 9.59
N LEU A 72 -1.80 -0.81 9.61
CA LEU A 72 -2.08 0.33 10.49
C LEU A 72 -2.09 -0.06 11.98
N ASN A 73 -2.56 -1.27 12.30
CA ASN A 73 -2.43 -1.79 13.66
C ASN A 73 -0.97 -2.05 14.05
N LEU A 74 -0.15 -2.55 13.13
CA LEU A 74 1.29 -2.73 13.37
C LEU A 74 2.00 -1.38 13.58
N LEU A 75 1.74 -0.38 12.74
CA LEU A 75 2.25 0.99 12.92
C LEU A 75 1.77 1.59 14.24
N GLY A 76 0.46 1.50 14.52
CA GLY A 76 -0.16 2.08 15.71
C GLY A 76 0.36 1.49 17.03
N THR A 77 0.89 0.26 16.99
CA THR A 77 1.49 -0.44 18.13
C THR A 77 3.02 -0.44 18.11
N HIS A 78 3.66 0.38 17.26
CA HIS A 78 5.13 0.46 17.11
C HIS A 78 5.78 -0.89 16.79
N SER A 79 5.08 -1.74 16.04
CA SER A 79 5.53 -3.11 15.70
C SER A 79 6.16 -3.20 14.30
N ILE A 80 6.11 -2.14 13.53
CA ILE A 80 6.75 -1.99 12.22
C ILE A 80 7.06 -0.52 11.95
N GLU A 81 8.10 -0.26 11.17
CA GLU A 81 8.55 1.11 10.88
C GLU A 81 7.75 1.74 9.74
N PHE A 82 7.58 1.02 8.62
CA PHE A 82 6.90 1.52 7.41
C PHE A 82 5.81 0.56 6.96
N ALA A 83 4.79 1.08 6.28
CA ALA A 83 3.73 0.24 5.76
C ALA A 83 3.00 0.85 4.55
N PHE A 84 2.56 -0.01 3.64
CA PHE A 84 1.54 0.33 2.67
C PHE A 84 0.16 0.31 3.33
N VAL A 85 -0.58 1.38 3.14
CA VAL A 85 -1.93 1.58 3.68
C VAL A 85 -2.81 2.28 2.64
N GLN A 86 -4.12 2.34 2.91
CA GLN A 86 -5.05 3.17 2.15
C GLN A 86 -5.28 4.50 2.88
N ASN A 87 -5.54 5.56 2.16
CA ASN A 87 -5.75 6.89 2.73
C ASN A 87 -7.00 6.97 3.61
N ASP A 88 -8.08 6.29 3.24
CA ASP A 88 -9.31 6.18 4.04
C ASP A 88 -9.09 5.42 5.34
N THR A 89 -8.47 4.23 5.26
CA THR A 89 -8.15 3.42 6.45
C THR A 89 -7.17 4.12 7.38
N ALA A 90 -6.19 4.89 6.85
CA ALA A 90 -5.28 5.70 7.66
C ALA A 90 -6.02 6.83 8.40
N TRP A 91 -6.98 7.47 7.74
CA TRP A 91 -7.85 8.45 8.38
C TRP A 91 -8.62 7.85 9.55
N TRP A 92 -9.26 6.69 9.34
CA TRP A 92 -10.02 6.00 10.40
C TRP A 92 -9.11 5.52 11.53
N ALA A 93 -7.93 5.02 11.21
CA ALA A 93 -6.96 4.57 12.21
C ALA A 93 -6.50 5.72 13.12
N ALA A 94 -6.20 6.88 12.53
CA ALA A 94 -5.79 8.05 13.30
C ALA A 94 -6.88 8.56 14.28
N ARG A 95 -8.16 8.20 14.03
CA ARG A 95 -9.33 8.64 14.82
C ARG A 95 -9.99 7.54 15.65
N GLY A 96 -9.65 6.28 15.42
CA GLY A 96 -10.29 5.15 16.08
C GLY A 96 -11.72 4.90 15.56
N GLU A 97 -11.91 5.00 14.26
CA GLU A 97 -13.21 4.87 13.59
C GLU A 97 -13.31 3.56 12.78
N ILE A 98 -14.53 3.18 12.44
CA ILE A 98 -14.92 2.04 11.56
C ILE A 98 -14.26 0.72 11.97
N MET A 99 -13.08 0.40 11.47
CA MET A 99 -12.36 -0.87 11.73
C MET A 99 -11.46 -0.80 12.97
N PHE A 100 -11.27 0.38 13.56
CA PHE A 100 -10.32 0.63 14.63
C PHE A 100 -11.03 0.94 15.95
N LYS A 101 -10.67 0.22 17.02
CA LYS A 101 -11.22 0.44 18.36
C LYS A 101 -10.57 1.60 19.09
N ASN A 102 -9.33 1.90 18.75
CA ASN A 102 -8.52 2.96 19.35
C ASN A 102 -7.94 3.83 18.25
N ALA A 103 -7.75 5.12 18.55
CA ALA A 103 -7.00 6.02 17.67
C ALA A 103 -5.50 5.75 17.74
N PHE A 104 -4.82 5.85 16.62
CA PHE A 104 -3.38 5.73 16.49
C PHE A 104 -2.77 7.07 16.03
N PRO A 105 -2.48 8.00 16.97
CA PRO A 105 -1.98 9.34 16.63
C PRO A 105 -0.53 9.35 16.14
N ASN A 106 0.18 8.23 16.24
CA ASN A 106 1.57 8.08 15.79
C ASN A 106 1.71 7.74 14.31
N ILE A 107 0.63 7.54 13.55
CA ILE A 107 0.70 7.28 12.12
C ILE A 107 1.06 8.58 11.39
N ARG A 108 2.09 8.49 10.52
CA ARG A 108 2.53 9.57 9.63
C ARG A 108 2.59 9.07 8.19
N ALA A 109 2.48 9.98 7.24
CA ALA A 109 2.66 9.68 5.83
C ALA A 109 4.09 9.99 5.37
N ILE A 110 4.57 9.21 4.41
CA ILE A 110 5.67 9.58 3.54
C ILE A 110 5.10 10.23 2.28
N ALA A 111 4.26 9.51 1.54
CA ALA A 111 3.64 9.97 0.31
C ALA A 111 2.37 9.20 -0.01
N THR A 112 1.51 9.80 -0.80
CA THR A 112 0.49 9.09 -1.58
C THR A 112 1.16 8.49 -2.82
N LEU A 113 0.73 7.31 -3.25
CA LEU A 113 1.41 6.54 -4.27
C LEU A 113 0.61 6.45 -5.59
N TYR A 114 -0.52 5.78 -5.57
CA TYR A 114 -1.33 5.53 -6.77
C TYR A 114 -2.77 5.20 -6.39
N PRO A 115 -3.74 5.34 -7.34
CA PRO A 115 -5.11 4.89 -7.10
C PRO A 115 -5.20 3.38 -6.93
N GLU A 116 -5.82 2.94 -5.84
CA GLU A 116 -6.20 1.56 -5.58
C GLU A 116 -7.63 1.32 -6.04
N THR A 117 -7.71 0.69 -7.17
CA THR A 117 -8.95 0.47 -7.88
C THR A 117 -9.73 -0.69 -7.28
N ASN A 118 -11.03 -0.51 -7.07
CA ASN A 118 -11.91 -1.53 -6.56
C ASN A 118 -12.38 -2.44 -7.70
N HIS A 119 -12.05 -3.73 -7.64
CA HIS A 119 -12.46 -4.74 -8.62
C HIS A 119 -13.53 -5.65 -7.99
N LEU A 120 -14.76 -5.57 -8.44
CA LEU A 120 -15.74 -6.62 -8.18
C LEU A 120 -15.65 -7.64 -9.32
N VAL A 121 -14.82 -8.67 -9.11
CA VAL A 121 -14.55 -9.74 -10.08
C VAL A 121 -15.64 -10.78 -9.97
N VAL A 122 -16.24 -11.18 -11.09
CA VAL A 122 -17.37 -12.14 -11.13
C VAL A 122 -17.10 -13.23 -12.14
N MET A 123 -17.51 -14.46 -11.81
CA MET A 123 -17.57 -15.55 -12.78
C MET A 123 -18.71 -15.27 -13.76
N LYS A 124 -18.49 -15.23 -15.08
CA LYS A 124 -19.57 -14.96 -16.07
C LYS A 124 -20.79 -15.85 -15.89
N LYS A 125 -20.59 -17.14 -15.52
CA LYS A 125 -21.69 -18.09 -15.24
C LYS A 125 -22.57 -17.72 -14.06
N ALA A 126 -22.09 -16.85 -13.13
CA ALA A 126 -22.88 -16.41 -11.97
C ALA A 126 -23.92 -15.34 -12.31
N ASN A 127 -23.86 -14.75 -13.51
CA ASN A 127 -24.77 -13.72 -14.01
C ASN A 127 -24.95 -12.55 -13.04
N ILE A 128 -23.84 -12.02 -12.50
CA ILE A 128 -23.78 -10.82 -11.66
C ILE A 128 -23.42 -9.66 -12.57
N LYS A 129 -24.26 -8.62 -12.64
CA LYS A 129 -24.05 -7.44 -13.48
C LYS A 129 -23.92 -6.16 -12.70
N SER A 130 -24.33 -6.20 -11.42
CA SER A 130 -24.27 -5.06 -10.51
C SER A 130 -23.95 -5.53 -9.09
N ILE A 131 -23.57 -4.63 -8.21
CA ILE A 131 -23.37 -4.93 -6.78
C ILE A 131 -24.65 -5.46 -6.13
N TYR A 132 -25.83 -5.06 -6.64
CA TYR A 132 -27.13 -5.49 -6.11
C TYR A 132 -27.44 -6.98 -6.36
N ASP A 133 -26.77 -7.59 -7.35
CA ASP A 133 -26.92 -9.03 -7.69
C ASP A 133 -26.14 -9.94 -6.75
N LEU A 134 -25.40 -9.40 -5.77
CA LEU A 134 -24.62 -10.17 -4.80
C LEU A 134 -25.49 -10.92 -3.78
N LYS A 135 -26.76 -10.53 -3.60
CA LYS A 135 -27.66 -11.20 -2.65
C LYS A 135 -27.80 -12.69 -2.97
N GLY A 136 -27.55 -13.53 -1.95
CA GLY A 136 -27.56 -14.99 -2.05
C GLY A 136 -26.34 -15.61 -2.71
N LYS A 137 -25.39 -14.83 -3.24
CA LYS A 137 -24.18 -15.31 -3.90
C LYS A 137 -23.08 -15.66 -2.90
N ARG A 138 -22.11 -16.46 -3.35
CA ARG A 138 -20.88 -16.81 -2.62
C ARG A 138 -19.81 -15.79 -2.98
N VAL A 139 -19.40 -14.97 -2.03
CA VAL A 139 -18.59 -13.79 -2.27
C VAL A 139 -17.39 -13.75 -1.32
N SER A 140 -16.18 -13.61 -1.85
CA SER A 140 -15.02 -13.21 -1.06
C SER A 140 -14.98 -11.70 -0.93
N VAL A 141 -14.94 -11.20 0.31
CA VAL A 141 -14.99 -9.77 0.63
C VAL A 141 -13.62 -9.17 1.00
N GLY A 142 -12.54 -9.93 0.80
CA GLY A 142 -11.19 -9.56 1.21
C GLY A 142 -10.76 -10.28 2.50
N ALA A 143 -9.47 -10.29 2.78
CA ALA A 143 -8.92 -10.91 3.98
C ALA A 143 -9.36 -10.17 5.25
N PRO A 144 -9.46 -10.86 6.39
CA PRO A 144 -9.73 -10.19 7.66
C PRO A 144 -8.66 -9.14 7.96
N GLY A 145 -9.09 -7.89 8.24
CA GLY A 145 -8.17 -6.80 8.51
C GLY A 145 -7.48 -6.23 7.26
N SER A 146 -8.01 -6.49 6.07
CA SER A 146 -7.56 -5.82 4.84
C SER A 146 -8.33 -4.54 4.59
N GLY A 147 -7.71 -3.61 3.83
CA GLY A 147 -8.42 -2.46 3.28
C GLY A 147 -9.50 -2.87 2.29
N THR A 148 -9.29 -3.96 1.54
CA THR A 148 -10.30 -4.54 0.64
C THR A 148 -11.60 -4.87 1.38
N GLU A 149 -11.52 -5.45 2.57
CA GLU A 149 -12.71 -5.75 3.39
C GLU A 149 -13.36 -4.46 3.93
N ALA A 150 -12.55 -3.46 4.30
CA ALA A 150 -13.05 -2.15 4.71
C ALA A 150 -13.80 -1.45 3.56
N ASP A 151 -13.23 -1.43 2.36
CA ASP A 151 -13.86 -0.86 1.17
C ASP A 151 -15.16 -1.59 0.82
N MET A 152 -15.16 -2.93 0.87
CA MET A 152 -16.38 -3.69 0.60
C MET A 152 -17.52 -3.31 1.54
N ARG A 153 -17.23 -3.04 2.82
CA ARG A 153 -18.25 -2.54 3.77
C ARG A 153 -18.85 -1.23 3.30
N CYS A 154 -18.01 -0.28 2.85
CA CYS A 154 -18.48 1.02 2.36
C CYS A 154 -19.37 0.88 1.13
N LEU A 155 -18.97 0.03 0.16
CA LEU A 155 -19.76 -0.19 -1.06
C LEU A 155 -21.09 -0.88 -0.76
N LEU A 156 -21.07 -1.90 0.11
CA LEU A 156 -22.30 -2.60 0.54
C LEU A 156 -23.25 -1.68 1.32
N ASP A 157 -22.72 -0.79 2.14
CA ASP A 157 -23.52 0.20 2.88
C ASP A 157 -24.28 1.13 1.92
N ILE A 158 -23.62 1.61 0.85
CA ILE A 158 -24.28 2.40 -0.20
C ILE A 158 -25.32 1.56 -0.97
N ALA A 159 -25.02 0.29 -1.22
CA ALA A 159 -25.94 -0.63 -1.89
C ALA A 159 -27.13 -1.08 -1.00
N GLY A 160 -27.09 -0.83 0.29
CA GLY A 160 -28.09 -1.34 1.26
C GLY A 160 -28.07 -2.88 1.38
N ILE A 161 -26.87 -3.49 1.28
CA ILE A 161 -26.65 -4.93 1.37
C ILE A 161 -25.82 -5.23 2.63
N LYS A 162 -26.19 -6.27 3.34
CA LYS A 162 -25.45 -6.76 4.52
C LYS A 162 -24.72 -8.06 4.19
N TYR A 163 -23.72 -8.41 4.99
CA TYR A 163 -23.04 -9.70 4.87
C TYR A 163 -23.99 -10.87 5.00
N ASP A 164 -25.02 -10.77 5.85
CA ASP A 164 -26.06 -11.80 6.03
C ASP A 164 -26.93 -12.02 4.78
N ASP A 165 -26.94 -11.07 3.84
CA ASP A 165 -27.63 -11.22 2.55
C ASP A 165 -26.85 -12.10 1.56
N MET A 166 -25.60 -12.49 1.88
CA MET A 166 -24.67 -13.24 1.02
C MET A 166 -24.09 -14.45 1.76
N LYS A 167 -23.39 -15.32 1.04
CA LYS A 167 -22.51 -16.35 1.60
C LYS A 167 -21.09 -15.83 1.54
N VAL A 168 -20.62 -15.21 2.64
CA VAL A 168 -19.37 -14.46 2.69
C VAL A 168 -18.21 -15.35 3.11
N ASP A 169 -17.10 -15.23 2.37
CA ASP A 169 -15.78 -15.71 2.75
C ASP A 169 -14.81 -14.54 2.93
N PHE A 170 -13.90 -14.64 3.90
CA PHE A 170 -12.85 -13.65 4.16
C PHE A 170 -11.50 -14.23 3.72
N LEU A 171 -11.05 -13.88 2.51
CA LEU A 171 -9.89 -14.49 1.88
C LEU A 171 -8.98 -13.41 1.27
N ASP A 172 -7.66 -13.68 1.26
CA ASP A 172 -6.73 -12.93 0.44
C ASP A 172 -6.97 -13.17 -1.06
N PHE A 173 -6.27 -12.43 -1.92
CA PHE A 173 -6.52 -12.46 -3.36
C PHE A 173 -6.20 -13.82 -3.99
N ASN A 174 -5.12 -14.48 -3.58
CA ASN A 174 -4.74 -15.78 -4.13
C ASN A 174 -5.77 -16.85 -3.75
N ASN A 175 -6.13 -16.94 -2.47
CA ASN A 175 -7.16 -17.86 -2.00
C ASN A 175 -8.55 -17.56 -2.61
N THR A 176 -8.89 -16.27 -2.81
CA THR A 176 -10.11 -15.87 -3.52
C THR A 176 -10.12 -16.42 -4.93
N VAL A 177 -9.05 -16.21 -5.69
CA VAL A 177 -8.92 -16.67 -7.08
C VAL A 177 -8.95 -18.19 -7.17
N ASP A 178 -8.24 -18.91 -6.31
CA ASP A 178 -8.21 -20.37 -6.30
C ASP A 178 -9.63 -20.93 -6.03
N ARG A 179 -10.36 -20.38 -5.07
CA ARG A 179 -11.74 -20.82 -4.81
C ARG A 179 -12.73 -20.43 -5.92
N MET A 180 -12.48 -19.33 -6.65
CA MET A 180 -13.23 -18.99 -7.86
C MET A 180 -12.97 -20.00 -8.98
N LYS A 181 -11.71 -20.40 -9.21
CA LYS A 181 -11.33 -21.45 -10.18
C LYS A 181 -12.00 -22.78 -9.85
N ASP A 182 -12.04 -23.15 -8.58
CA ASP A 182 -12.69 -24.38 -8.11
C ASP A 182 -14.23 -24.31 -8.14
N GLY A 183 -14.81 -23.18 -8.57
CA GLY A 183 -16.25 -22.97 -8.63
C GLY A 183 -16.92 -22.87 -7.25
N GLN A 184 -16.16 -22.58 -6.21
CA GLN A 184 -16.66 -22.42 -4.84
C GLN A 184 -17.15 -20.99 -4.57
N LEU A 185 -16.70 -20.00 -5.34
CA LEU A 185 -17.14 -18.61 -5.29
C LEU A 185 -17.78 -18.17 -6.60
N ASP A 186 -18.72 -17.24 -6.49
CA ASP A 186 -19.41 -16.59 -7.61
C ASP A 186 -18.76 -15.23 -7.94
N ALA A 187 -18.22 -14.55 -6.91
CA ALA A 187 -17.54 -13.26 -7.01
C ALA A 187 -16.43 -13.13 -5.97
N GLY A 188 -15.49 -12.26 -6.25
CA GLY A 188 -14.43 -11.84 -5.34
C GLY A 188 -14.21 -10.33 -5.42
N PHE A 189 -14.01 -9.69 -4.27
CA PHE A 189 -13.67 -8.30 -4.19
C PHE A 189 -12.16 -8.15 -4.00
N VAL A 190 -11.53 -7.32 -4.85
CA VAL A 190 -10.09 -7.12 -4.90
C VAL A 190 -9.82 -5.63 -5.05
N VAL A 191 -9.07 -5.05 -4.13
CA VAL A 191 -8.67 -3.63 -4.19
C VAL A 191 -7.16 -3.54 -4.39
N GLY A 192 -6.77 -2.88 -5.47
CA GLY A 192 -5.36 -2.74 -5.80
C GLY A 192 -5.13 -2.05 -7.14
N GLY A 193 -3.89 -1.66 -7.40
CA GLY A 193 -3.51 -1.06 -8.67
C GLY A 193 -3.54 -2.10 -9.80
N TYR A 194 -4.33 -1.85 -10.85
CA TYR A 194 -4.37 -2.75 -12.01
C TYR A 194 -3.11 -2.64 -12.88
N PRO A 195 -2.71 -3.74 -13.58
CA PRO A 195 -3.29 -5.07 -13.52
C PRO A 195 -2.91 -5.81 -12.23
N VAL A 196 -3.90 -6.40 -11.53
CA VAL A 196 -3.66 -7.20 -10.33
C VAL A 196 -3.29 -8.63 -10.72
N ALA A 197 -2.17 -9.15 -10.24
CA ALA A 197 -1.63 -10.44 -10.65
C ALA A 197 -2.62 -11.60 -10.42
N ALA A 198 -3.33 -11.62 -9.29
CA ALA A 198 -4.32 -12.65 -8.99
C ALA A 198 -5.50 -12.64 -10.00
N ILE A 199 -5.96 -11.45 -10.43
CA ILE A 199 -7.04 -11.35 -11.43
C ILE A 199 -6.52 -11.77 -12.81
N MET A 200 -5.29 -11.42 -13.17
CA MET A 200 -4.68 -11.87 -14.43
C MET A 200 -4.60 -13.40 -14.49
N ASP A 201 -4.18 -14.04 -13.41
CA ASP A 201 -4.12 -15.51 -13.31
C ASP A 201 -5.51 -16.15 -13.48
N LEU A 202 -6.54 -15.62 -12.81
CA LEU A 202 -7.92 -16.11 -12.96
C LEU A 202 -8.42 -15.93 -14.40
N ALA A 203 -8.26 -14.76 -14.99
CA ALA A 203 -8.73 -14.44 -16.33
C ALA A 203 -8.02 -15.22 -17.44
N THR A 204 -6.82 -15.76 -17.16
CA THR A 204 -6.09 -16.61 -18.12
C THR A 204 -6.78 -17.94 -18.37
N THR A 205 -7.43 -18.50 -17.34
CA THR A 205 -7.99 -19.86 -17.33
C THR A 205 -9.50 -19.91 -17.27
N HIS A 206 -10.17 -18.84 -16.85
CA HIS A 206 -11.61 -18.79 -16.60
C HIS A 206 -12.29 -17.58 -17.24
N ASP A 207 -13.56 -17.74 -17.59
CA ASP A 207 -14.41 -16.67 -18.10
C ASP A 207 -14.92 -15.82 -16.93
N VAL A 208 -14.30 -14.65 -16.78
CA VAL A 208 -14.60 -13.66 -15.75
C VAL A 208 -15.08 -12.33 -16.36
N ASP A 209 -15.73 -11.52 -15.56
CA ASP A 209 -16.06 -10.14 -15.85
C ASP A 209 -15.80 -9.27 -14.63
N LEU A 210 -15.81 -7.96 -14.84
CA LEU A 210 -15.78 -6.94 -13.79
C LEU A 210 -17.10 -6.18 -13.77
N VAL A 211 -17.64 -5.96 -12.57
CA VAL A 211 -18.84 -5.12 -12.41
C VAL A 211 -18.45 -3.65 -12.50
N SER A 212 -19.16 -2.91 -13.34
CA SER A 212 -19.08 -1.44 -13.42
C SER A 212 -20.04 -0.79 -12.43
N PHE A 213 -19.63 0.35 -11.87
CA PHE A 213 -20.48 1.18 -11.00
C PHE A 213 -20.92 2.42 -11.77
N ASP A 214 -22.20 2.79 -11.68
CA ASP A 214 -22.72 3.99 -12.33
C ASP A 214 -22.37 5.28 -11.58
N ASP A 215 -22.58 6.42 -12.24
CA ASP A 215 -22.24 7.73 -11.67
C ASP A 215 -23.09 8.06 -10.44
N ASP A 216 -24.33 7.59 -10.36
CA ASP A 216 -25.21 7.82 -9.20
C ASP A 216 -24.70 7.05 -7.96
N PHE A 217 -24.22 5.82 -8.15
CA PHE A 217 -23.60 5.05 -7.09
C PHE A 217 -22.31 5.72 -6.59
N LEU A 218 -21.45 6.13 -7.52
CA LEU A 218 -20.19 6.81 -7.19
C LEU A 218 -20.42 8.14 -6.48
N ALA A 219 -21.41 8.94 -6.91
CA ALA A 219 -21.75 10.19 -6.25
C ALA A 219 -22.20 9.98 -4.80
N LYS A 220 -23.07 9.00 -4.54
CA LYS A 220 -23.50 8.62 -3.18
C LYS A 220 -22.35 8.11 -2.32
N LEU A 221 -21.45 7.33 -2.92
CA LEU A 221 -20.26 6.82 -2.22
C LEU A 221 -19.35 7.98 -1.79
N GLN A 222 -19.06 8.92 -2.71
CA GLN A 222 -18.22 10.09 -2.44
C GLN A 222 -18.85 11.06 -1.44
N GLU A 223 -20.18 11.23 -1.47
CA GLU A 223 -20.87 12.06 -0.49
C GLU A 223 -20.69 11.53 0.94
N LYS A 224 -20.79 10.21 1.12
CA LYS A 224 -20.67 9.58 2.45
C LYS A 224 -19.23 9.29 2.85
N TYR A 225 -18.39 8.92 1.90
CA TYR A 225 -16.99 8.52 2.06
C TYR A 225 -16.10 9.33 1.11
N PRO A 226 -15.66 10.54 1.49
CA PRO A 226 -15.04 11.51 0.57
C PRO A 226 -13.64 11.11 0.06
N PHE A 227 -13.08 10.00 0.53
CA PHE A 227 -11.79 9.47 0.07
C PHE A 227 -11.88 8.77 -1.27
N TYR A 228 -13.08 8.31 -1.67
CA TYR A 228 -13.25 7.63 -2.94
C TYR A 228 -13.17 8.59 -4.11
N ILE A 229 -12.46 8.16 -5.12
CA ILE A 229 -12.40 8.82 -6.43
C ILE A 229 -12.99 7.88 -7.50
N LYS A 230 -13.40 8.43 -8.62
CA LYS A 230 -13.77 7.67 -9.81
C LYS A 230 -12.50 7.23 -10.54
N ASP A 231 -12.42 5.96 -10.89
CA ASP A 231 -11.35 5.39 -11.71
C ASP A 231 -11.93 4.52 -12.84
N ILE A 232 -11.13 4.28 -13.87
CA ILE A 232 -11.50 3.48 -15.02
C ILE A 232 -10.42 2.43 -15.26
N ILE A 233 -10.80 1.16 -15.19
CA ILE A 233 -9.96 0.07 -15.64
C ILE A 233 -10.09 -0.02 -17.16
N PRO A 234 -9.01 0.22 -17.94
CA PRO A 234 -9.08 0.25 -19.39
C PRO A 234 -9.45 -1.11 -19.99
N ALA A 235 -10.15 -1.08 -21.11
CA ALA A 235 -10.40 -2.25 -21.95
C ALA A 235 -9.10 -3.02 -22.23
N GLY A 236 -9.15 -4.35 -22.18
CA GLY A 236 -7.99 -5.21 -22.44
C GLY A 236 -6.99 -5.33 -21.29
N THR A 237 -7.22 -4.66 -20.13
CA THR A 237 -6.38 -4.84 -18.92
C THR A 237 -6.37 -6.31 -18.46
N TYR A 238 -7.52 -6.98 -18.54
CA TYR A 238 -7.66 -8.41 -18.24
C TYR A 238 -8.24 -9.14 -19.44
N LYS A 239 -7.77 -10.36 -19.68
CA LYS A 239 -8.22 -11.20 -20.80
C LYS A 239 -9.74 -11.39 -20.78
N GLY A 240 -10.40 -11.10 -21.90
CA GLY A 240 -11.85 -11.28 -22.08
C GLY A 240 -12.70 -10.15 -21.50
N ILE A 241 -12.08 -9.04 -21.09
CA ILE A 241 -12.73 -7.78 -20.67
C ILE A 241 -12.35 -6.69 -21.66
N ASP A 242 -13.12 -6.58 -22.75
CA ASP A 242 -12.82 -5.72 -23.91
C ASP A 242 -13.56 -4.36 -23.85
N ARG A 243 -13.91 -3.92 -22.65
CA ARG A 243 -14.56 -2.64 -22.37
C ARG A 243 -13.90 -1.94 -21.19
N ASP A 244 -14.03 -0.63 -21.16
CA ASP A 244 -13.70 0.15 -19.98
C ASP A 244 -14.65 -0.21 -18.82
N VAL A 245 -14.11 -0.30 -17.60
CA VAL A 245 -14.88 -0.59 -16.39
C VAL A 245 -14.73 0.58 -15.43
N GLN A 246 -15.82 1.33 -15.26
CA GLN A 246 -15.90 2.41 -14.28
C GLN A 246 -16.08 1.84 -12.88
N THR A 247 -15.28 2.31 -11.93
CA THR A 247 -15.26 1.78 -10.57
C THR A 247 -14.74 2.83 -9.58
N PRO A 248 -15.04 2.74 -8.28
CA PRO A 248 -14.39 3.58 -7.29
C PRO A 248 -12.93 3.16 -7.04
N ALA A 249 -12.14 4.10 -6.56
CA ALA A 249 -10.79 3.85 -6.04
C ALA A 249 -10.54 4.70 -4.80
N VAL A 250 -9.63 4.23 -3.95
CA VAL A 250 -8.98 5.01 -2.88
C VAL A 250 -7.52 5.21 -3.23
N MET A 251 -6.72 5.90 -2.40
CA MET A 251 -5.30 6.10 -2.70
C MET A 251 -4.43 5.20 -1.84
N ALA A 252 -3.52 4.47 -2.48
CA ALA A 252 -2.39 3.86 -1.78
C ALA A 252 -1.51 4.94 -1.16
N MET A 253 -1.05 4.71 0.04
CA MET A 253 -0.17 5.62 0.77
C MET A 253 0.96 4.82 1.45
N LEU A 254 2.17 5.35 1.42
CA LEU A 254 3.27 4.87 2.24
C LEU A 254 3.24 5.61 3.56
N ALA A 255 3.01 4.87 4.63
CA ALA A 255 2.96 5.37 5.99
C ALA A 255 4.18 4.92 6.80
N VAL A 256 4.44 5.63 7.90
CA VAL A 256 5.57 5.41 8.81
C VAL A 256 5.13 5.67 10.25
N ASP A 257 5.73 4.99 11.21
CA ASP A 257 5.56 5.30 12.63
C ASP A 257 6.27 6.62 12.97
N ALA A 258 5.60 7.50 13.70
CA ALA A 258 6.14 8.80 14.11
C ALA A 258 7.43 8.69 14.96
N ASP A 259 7.64 7.56 15.63
CA ASP A 259 8.81 7.32 16.48
C ASP A 259 10.07 6.88 15.70
N VAL A 260 9.95 6.62 14.39
CA VAL A 260 11.12 6.37 13.54
C VAL A 260 11.97 7.65 13.47
N PRO A 261 13.28 7.59 13.72
CA PRO A 261 14.14 8.79 13.73
C PRO A 261 14.04 9.62 12.46
N GLU A 262 13.98 10.95 12.61
CA GLU A 262 13.86 11.90 11.49
C GLU A 262 14.91 11.63 10.40
N GLU A 263 16.15 11.36 10.76
CA GLU A 263 17.23 11.09 9.81
C GLU A 263 16.97 9.83 8.99
N VAL A 264 16.46 8.77 9.60
CA VAL A 264 16.12 7.52 8.90
C VAL A 264 15.03 7.77 7.86
N VAL A 265 13.96 8.49 8.25
CA VAL A 265 12.86 8.80 7.34
C VAL A 265 13.29 9.78 6.23
N TYR A 266 14.17 10.74 6.56
CA TYR A 266 14.74 11.65 5.54
C TYR A 266 15.55 10.87 4.50
N GLN A 267 16.48 10.01 4.91
CA GLN A 267 17.29 9.19 4.01
C GLN A 267 16.44 8.23 3.18
N PHE A 268 15.45 7.60 3.81
CA PHE A 268 14.48 6.73 3.13
C PHE A 268 13.73 7.50 2.04
N THR A 269 13.16 8.67 2.39
CA THR A 269 12.37 9.50 1.46
C THR A 269 13.23 10.01 0.31
N LYS A 270 14.45 10.43 0.62
CA LYS A 270 15.43 10.88 -0.38
C LYS A 270 15.79 9.76 -1.36
N ALA A 271 16.17 8.59 -0.86
CA ALA A 271 16.50 7.44 -1.71
C ALA A 271 15.32 7.04 -2.61
N LEU A 272 14.11 7.01 -2.06
CA LEU A 272 12.90 6.71 -2.83
C LEU A 272 12.74 7.66 -4.02
N TRP A 273 12.79 8.97 -3.78
CA TRP A 273 12.47 9.96 -4.82
C TRP A 273 13.61 10.20 -5.81
N GLU A 274 14.87 10.16 -5.36
CA GLU A 274 16.00 10.30 -6.26
C GLU A 274 16.19 9.11 -7.22
N HIS A 275 15.57 7.95 -6.89
CA HIS A 275 15.64 6.73 -7.68
C HIS A 275 14.26 6.15 -8.01
N ILE A 276 13.24 6.99 -8.06
CA ILE A 276 11.85 6.58 -8.30
C ILE A 276 11.67 5.84 -9.63
N ASP A 277 12.48 6.14 -10.63
CA ASP A 277 12.46 5.49 -11.93
C ASP A 277 12.72 3.97 -11.86
N GLU A 278 13.48 3.51 -10.86
CA GLU A 278 13.70 2.08 -10.62
C GLU A 278 12.47 1.42 -9.99
N VAL A 279 11.81 2.09 -9.04
CA VAL A 279 10.54 1.63 -8.47
C VAL A 279 9.45 1.58 -9.54
N GLN A 280 9.40 2.58 -10.43
CA GLN A 280 8.42 2.65 -11.50
C GLN A 280 8.49 1.49 -12.49
N ARG A 281 9.60 0.77 -12.57
CA ARG A 281 9.77 -0.40 -13.47
C ARG A 281 9.17 -1.69 -12.94
N VAL A 282 8.86 -1.77 -11.63
CA VAL A 282 8.41 -3.04 -11.03
C VAL A 282 6.93 -3.35 -11.28
N HIS A 283 6.11 -2.33 -11.54
CA HIS A 283 4.68 -2.49 -11.77
C HIS A 283 4.09 -1.33 -12.59
N ALA A 284 3.08 -1.60 -13.42
CA ALA A 284 2.44 -0.56 -14.26
C ALA A 284 1.90 0.62 -13.41
N LYS A 285 1.26 0.35 -12.27
CA LYS A 285 0.76 1.41 -11.36
C LYS A 285 1.88 2.20 -10.68
N ALA A 286 3.07 1.65 -10.55
CA ALA A 286 4.19 2.40 -10.00
C ALA A 286 4.60 3.59 -10.88
N GLN A 287 4.25 3.58 -12.18
CA GLN A 287 4.44 4.72 -13.08
C GLN A 287 3.68 5.99 -12.64
N LEU A 288 2.65 5.84 -11.79
CA LEU A 288 1.85 6.94 -11.25
C LEU A 288 2.45 7.52 -9.96
N ILE A 289 3.49 6.90 -9.41
CA ILE A 289 4.18 7.41 -8.22
C ILE A 289 5.11 8.52 -8.66
N THR A 290 4.70 9.76 -8.44
CA THR A 290 5.45 10.95 -8.83
C THR A 290 5.44 12.00 -7.73
N LEU A 291 6.40 12.93 -7.77
CA LEU A 291 6.43 14.04 -6.81
C LEU A 291 5.22 14.99 -6.95
N GLU A 292 4.66 15.08 -8.16
CA GLU A 292 3.48 15.91 -8.45
C GLU A 292 2.23 15.40 -7.73
N THR A 293 2.11 14.07 -7.58
CA THR A 293 0.95 13.42 -6.96
C THR A 293 1.21 12.96 -5.52
N ALA A 294 2.41 13.17 -4.99
CA ALA A 294 2.84 12.66 -3.68
C ALA A 294 1.95 13.09 -2.50
N PHE A 295 1.17 14.15 -2.67
CA PHE A 295 0.30 14.70 -1.63
C PHE A 295 -1.19 14.56 -1.94
N ASP A 296 -1.57 13.95 -3.07
CA ASP A 296 -2.97 13.82 -3.49
C ASP A 296 -3.71 12.82 -2.58
N GLY A 297 -4.67 13.31 -1.81
CA GLY A 297 -5.45 12.47 -0.90
C GLY A 297 -4.74 12.10 0.40
N LEU A 298 -3.70 12.82 0.81
CA LEU A 298 -3.11 12.67 2.14
C LEU A 298 -4.18 12.80 3.23
N SER A 299 -4.23 11.82 4.13
CA SER A 299 -5.24 11.73 5.19
C SER A 299 -4.66 11.82 6.61
N VAL A 300 -3.34 11.72 6.75
CA VAL A 300 -2.60 11.89 8.00
C VAL A 300 -1.39 12.80 7.77
N PRO A 301 -0.85 13.46 8.81
CA PRO A 301 0.30 14.35 8.68
C PRO A 301 1.53 13.63 8.12
N LEU A 302 2.35 14.34 7.37
CA LEU A 302 3.66 13.85 6.95
C LEU A 302 4.61 13.70 8.15
N HIS A 303 5.57 12.77 8.04
CA HIS A 303 6.65 12.62 9.00
C HIS A 303 7.70 13.74 8.81
N ASP A 304 8.32 14.20 9.91
CA ASP A 304 9.29 15.32 9.89
C ASP A 304 10.45 15.06 8.94
N GLY A 305 10.97 13.84 8.85
CA GLY A 305 12.01 13.46 7.90
C GLY A 305 11.57 13.59 6.43
N ALA A 306 10.32 13.23 6.11
CA ALA A 306 9.77 13.44 4.77
C ALA A 306 9.56 14.93 4.49
N ILE A 307 9.04 15.69 5.46
CA ILE A 307 8.90 17.16 5.38
C ILE A 307 10.24 17.82 5.09
N ARG A 308 11.30 17.38 5.75
CA ARG A 308 12.67 17.92 5.54
C ARG A 308 13.12 17.73 4.10
N TYR A 309 12.97 16.52 3.55
CA TYR A 309 13.34 16.27 2.16
C TYR A 309 12.51 17.09 1.17
N TYR A 310 11.19 17.14 1.34
CA TYR A 310 10.32 17.93 0.45
C TYR A 310 10.64 19.43 0.48
N LYS A 311 11.00 19.98 1.64
CA LYS A 311 11.46 21.37 1.76
C LYS A 311 12.79 21.59 1.05
N GLU A 312 13.74 20.64 1.15
CA GLU A 312 15.03 20.69 0.48
C GLU A 312 14.89 20.80 -1.03
N ILE A 313 13.96 20.06 -1.63
CA ILE A 313 13.68 20.12 -3.06
C ILE A 313 12.68 21.22 -3.47
N GLY A 314 12.26 22.06 -2.51
CA GLY A 314 11.42 23.24 -2.77
C GLY A 314 9.92 22.95 -2.97
N LEU A 315 9.43 21.77 -2.56
CA LEU A 315 8.00 21.45 -2.62
C LEU A 315 7.22 22.15 -1.51
N LYS A 316 6.04 22.68 -1.87
CA LYS A 316 5.09 23.24 -0.90
C LYS A 316 4.29 22.11 -0.25
N ILE A 317 4.42 21.98 1.06
CA ILE A 317 3.72 20.96 1.85
C ILE A 317 2.28 21.42 2.13
N PRO A 318 1.26 20.60 1.81
CA PRO A 318 -0.12 20.93 2.13
C PRO A 318 -0.39 20.78 3.64
N GLU A 319 -1.37 21.54 4.14
CA GLU A 319 -1.95 21.27 5.45
C GLU A 319 -2.92 20.09 5.33
N VAL A 320 -2.69 19.05 6.12
CA VAL A 320 -3.65 17.93 6.25
C VAL A 320 -4.71 18.35 7.26
N LYS A 321 -5.98 18.37 6.83
CA LYS A 321 -7.12 18.81 7.63
C LYS A 321 -7.64 17.72 8.57
#